data_90c1db75198da62fbfbc58429fe7ae14
#
_entry.id   90c1db75198da62fbfbc58429fe7ae14
#
_cell.length_a   1.000
_cell.length_b   1.000
_cell.length_c   1.000
_cell.angle_alpha   90.00
_cell.angle_beta   90.00
_cell.angle_gamma   90.00
#
_symmetry.space_group_name_H-M   'P 1'
#
loop_
_entity.id
_entity.type
_entity.pdbx_description
1 polymer ?
#
loop_
_entity_poly.entity_id
_entity_poly.type
_entity_poly.pdbx_seq_one_letter_code
_entity_poly.pdbx_strand_id
1 'polypeptide(L)'
;MALPETIQIIVGIIGHGPAMELVRAFGGQDFRFPARREGAAWESLVEILGERLAGKLQEAFAGSETYIALCDRALRADRDRRMIARYEALLAEGYSSRGAVGILVQEFRPISNRTVEKIVNGPVPSAAPEMVTQGSLF
;
A
#
# COMPACT_ATOMS: atom_id res chain seq x y z
N MET A 1 -9.06 -8.09 -8.60
CA MET A 1 -9.55 -6.84 -9.18
C MET A 1 -8.38 -5.92 -9.51
N ALA A 2 -8.43 -5.31 -10.67
CA ALA A 2 -7.35 -4.45 -11.12
C ALA A 2 -7.39 -3.10 -10.39
N LEU A 3 -6.23 -2.49 -10.21
CA LEU A 3 -6.14 -1.14 -9.69
C LEU A 3 -6.64 -0.14 -10.74
N PRO A 4 -7.13 1.03 -10.31
CA PRO A 4 -7.47 2.10 -11.25
C PRO A 4 -6.27 2.46 -12.12
N GLU A 5 -6.54 2.93 -13.32
CA GLU A 5 -5.50 3.18 -14.30
C GLU A 5 -4.41 4.13 -13.79
N THR A 6 -4.80 5.22 -13.16
CA THR A 6 -3.83 6.19 -12.64
C THR A 6 -2.92 5.53 -11.60
N ILE A 7 -3.49 4.67 -10.76
CA ILE A 7 -2.69 3.99 -9.74
C ILE A 7 -1.75 2.98 -10.39
N GLN A 8 -2.19 2.31 -11.46
CA GLN A 8 -1.33 1.40 -12.21
C GLN A 8 -0.12 2.15 -12.80
N ILE A 9 -0.36 3.34 -13.31
CA ILE A 9 0.72 4.17 -13.84
C ILE A 9 1.71 4.52 -12.73
N ILE A 10 1.20 4.92 -11.56
CA ILE A 10 2.04 5.26 -10.43
C ILE A 10 2.84 4.05 -9.98
N VAL A 11 2.22 2.88 -9.91
CA VAL A 11 2.92 1.63 -9.57
C VAL A 11 4.07 1.38 -10.54
N GLY A 12 3.84 1.64 -11.84
CA GLY A 12 4.87 1.45 -12.85
C GLY A 12 6.07 2.39 -12.67
N ILE A 13 5.84 3.55 -12.06
CA ILE A 13 6.90 4.55 -11.87
C ILE A 13 7.66 4.32 -10.57
N ILE A 14 6.97 4.05 -9.46
CA ILE A 14 7.60 4.00 -8.14
C ILE A 14 7.51 2.64 -7.45
N GLY A 15 6.81 1.69 -8.04
CA GLY A 15 6.62 0.37 -7.44
C GLY A 15 5.35 0.27 -6.61
N HIS A 16 4.94 -0.96 -6.33
CA HIS A 16 3.67 -1.21 -5.64
C HIS A 16 3.66 -0.68 -4.21
N GLY A 17 4.70 -0.99 -3.44
CA GLY A 17 4.76 -0.57 -2.03
C GLY A 17 4.66 0.93 -1.85
N PRO A 18 5.53 1.71 -2.50
CA PRO A 18 5.44 3.16 -2.43
C PRO A 18 4.13 3.72 -2.97
N ALA A 19 3.57 3.12 -4.03
CA ALA A 19 2.27 3.56 -4.55
C ALA A 19 1.18 3.39 -3.51
N MET A 20 1.21 2.30 -2.75
CA MET A 20 0.23 2.08 -1.69
C MET A 20 0.40 3.07 -0.54
N GLU A 21 1.65 3.48 -0.25
CA GLU A 21 1.87 4.53 0.74
C GLU A 21 1.24 5.85 0.29
N LEU A 22 1.38 6.19 -0.99
CA LEU A 22 0.77 7.38 -1.54
C LEU A 22 -0.76 7.31 -1.44
N VAL A 23 -1.35 6.16 -1.80
CA VAL A 23 -2.79 5.95 -1.71
C VAL A 23 -3.25 6.05 -0.25
N ARG A 24 -2.47 5.51 0.67
CA ARG A 24 -2.81 5.58 2.09
C ARG A 24 -2.88 7.01 2.58
N ALA A 25 -1.98 7.85 2.07
CA ALA A 25 -1.91 9.25 2.50
C ALA A 25 -2.96 10.13 1.81
N PHE A 26 -3.23 9.91 0.53
CA PHE A 26 -4.05 10.83 -0.27
C PHE A 26 -5.25 10.18 -0.94
N GLY A 27 -5.52 8.91 -0.66
CA GLY A 27 -6.64 8.22 -1.30
C GLY A 27 -7.97 8.90 -1.05
N GLY A 28 -8.80 8.93 -2.08
CA GLY A 28 -10.13 9.50 -1.99
C GLY A 28 -10.19 10.99 -2.25
N GLN A 29 -9.10 11.59 -2.73
CA GLN A 29 -9.09 13.03 -2.97
C GLN A 29 -8.26 13.39 -4.19
N ASP A 30 -8.49 14.60 -4.69
CA ASP A 30 -7.66 15.13 -5.76
C ASP A 30 -6.33 15.59 -5.17
N PHE A 31 -5.25 15.28 -5.85
CA PHE A 31 -3.92 15.71 -5.43
C PHE A 31 -3.28 16.47 -6.57
N ARG A 32 -2.81 17.69 -6.29
CA ARG A 32 -2.08 18.47 -7.29
C ARG A 32 -0.59 18.20 -7.14
N PHE A 33 -0.02 17.54 -8.14
CA PHE A 33 1.41 17.26 -8.14
C PHE A 33 2.18 18.58 -8.31
N PRO A 34 3.30 18.74 -7.58
CA PRO A 34 4.06 19.98 -7.68
C PRO A 34 4.67 20.15 -9.07
N ALA A 35 4.63 21.38 -9.59
CA ALA A 35 5.27 21.68 -10.88
C ALA A 35 6.79 21.71 -10.72
N ARG A 36 7.26 22.03 -9.52
CA ARG A 36 8.69 22.12 -9.21
C ARG A 36 8.98 21.36 -7.93
N ARG A 37 10.24 21.10 -7.67
CA ARG A 37 10.65 20.37 -6.47
C ARG A 37 10.74 21.31 -5.28
N GLU A 38 9.65 21.96 -4.99
CA GLU A 38 9.56 22.89 -3.86
C GLU A 38 8.10 23.05 -3.46
N GLY A 39 7.88 23.51 -2.22
CA GLY A 39 6.56 23.80 -1.70
C GLY A 39 5.96 22.65 -0.91
N ALA A 40 4.76 22.88 -0.37
CA ALA A 40 4.13 21.94 0.54
C ALA A 40 3.83 20.58 -0.11
N ALA A 41 3.35 20.59 -1.34
CA ALA A 41 3.04 19.33 -2.03
C ALA A 41 4.31 18.52 -2.27
N TRP A 42 5.40 19.17 -2.67
CA TRP A 42 6.67 18.49 -2.84
C TRP A 42 7.15 17.91 -1.52
N GLU A 43 7.09 18.67 -0.45
CA GLU A 43 7.54 18.22 0.86
C GLU A 43 6.72 17.02 1.34
N SER A 44 5.41 17.03 1.09
CA SER A 44 4.55 15.89 1.42
C SER A 44 4.97 14.64 0.68
N LEU A 45 5.27 14.76 -0.61
CA LEU A 45 5.71 13.61 -1.40
C LEU A 45 7.04 13.06 -0.88
N VAL A 46 7.97 13.95 -0.56
CA VAL A 46 9.29 13.54 -0.04
C VAL A 46 9.13 12.82 1.29
N GLU A 47 8.26 13.32 2.14
CA GLU A 47 8.03 12.71 3.45
C GLU A 47 7.51 11.28 3.31
N ILE A 48 6.62 11.05 2.35
CA ILE A 48 6.00 9.74 2.17
C ILE A 48 6.90 8.78 1.38
N LEU A 49 7.54 9.27 0.33
CA LEU A 49 8.22 8.43 -0.65
C LEU A 49 9.74 8.55 -0.68
N GLY A 50 10.28 9.60 -0.08
CA GLY A 50 11.69 9.93 -0.24
C GLY A 50 11.91 10.74 -1.51
N GLU A 51 13.07 11.40 -1.57
CA GLU A 51 13.35 12.36 -2.62
C GLU A 51 13.41 11.75 -4.00
N ARG A 52 13.99 10.55 -4.11
CA ARG A 52 14.16 9.91 -5.41
C ARG A 52 12.82 9.57 -6.06
N LEU A 53 11.94 8.93 -5.31
CA LEU A 53 10.64 8.53 -5.85
C LEU A 53 9.71 9.72 -6.03
N ALA A 54 9.77 10.67 -5.10
CA ALA A 54 9.01 11.92 -5.25
C ALA A 54 9.42 12.64 -6.52
N GLY A 55 10.72 12.64 -6.83
CA GLY A 55 11.20 13.26 -8.06
C GLY A 55 10.67 12.59 -9.30
N LYS A 56 10.57 11.24 -9.30
CA LYS A 56 10.02 10.52 -10.43
C LYS A 56 8.56 10.89 -10.68
N LEU A 57 7.76 10.99 -9.63
CA LEU A 57 6.37 11.38 -9.77
C LEU A 57 6.22 12.83 -10.18
N GLN A 58 7.05 13.70 -9.63
CA GLN A 58 7.02 15.10 -9.99
C GLN A 58 7.28 15.27 -11.50
N GLU A 59 8.24 14.52 -12.04
CA GLU A 59 8.53 14.59 -13.48
C GLU A 59 7.38 14.07 -14.32
N ALA A 60 6.74 12.99 -13.87
CA ALA A 60 5.68 12.35 -14.64
C ALA A 60 4.38 13.16 -14.63
N PHE A 61 4.08 13.82 -13.54
CA PHE A 61 2.78 14.49 -13.34
C PHE A 61 2.90 15.98 -13.09
N ALA A 62 4.02 16.60 -13.43
CA ALA A 62 4.31 17.98 -13.06
C ALA A 62 3.11 18.93 -13.24
N GLY A 63 2.67 19.53 -12.15
CA GLY A 63 1.62 20.54 -12.17
C GLY A 63 0.21 20.02 -12.42
N SER A 64 0.03 18.72 -12.63
CA SER A 64 -1.31 18.19 -12.91
C SER A 64 -2.07 17.89 -11.63
N GLU A 65 -3.39 17.99 -11.71
CA GLU A 65 -4.26 17.61 -10.62
C GLU A 65 -4.87 16.26 -10.96
N THR A 66 -4.73 15.30 -10.05
CA THR A 66 -5.09 13.91 -10.33
C THR A 66 -5.85 13.34 -9.14
N TYR A 67 -6.96 12.68 -9.41
CA TYR A 67 -7.71 12.00 -8.36
C TYR A 67 -6.97 10.74 -7.95
N ILE A 68 -6.72 10.60 -6.64
CA ILE A 68 -6.08 9.38 -6.09
C ILE A 68 -7.19 8.50 -5.53
N ALA A 69 -7.42 7.35 -6.18
CA ALA A 69 -8.48 6.45 -5.75
C ALA A 69 -8.20 5.89 -4.36
N LEU A 70 -9.26 5.55 -3.63
CA LEU A 70 -9.13 4.99 -2.27
C LEU A 70 -8.43 3.64 -2.24
N CYS A 71 -8.73 2.79 -3.20
CA CYS A 71 -8.12 1.46 -3.31
C CYS A 71 -8.25 0.63 -2.03
N ASP A 72 -9.39 0.71 -1.34
CA ASP A 72 -9.61 0.01 -0.07
C ASP A 72 -9.28 -1.47 -0.14
N ARG A 73 -9.71 -2.14 -1.21
CA ARG A 73 -9.46 -3.56 -1.36
C ARG A 73 -7.98 -3.86 -1.47
N ALA A 74 -7.27 -3.05 -2.27
CA ALA A 74 -5.82 -3.24 -2.44
C ALA A 74 -5.07 -2.98 -1.14
N LEU A 75 -5.49 -1.95 -0.40
CA LEU A 75 -4.85 -1.65 0.89
C LEU A 75 -5.09 -2.76 1.91
N ARG A 76 -6.31 -3.32 1.93
CA ARG A 76 -6.60 -4.43 2.83
C ARG A 76 -5.81 -5.68 2.46
N ALA A 77 -5.69 -5.97 1.16
CA ALA A 77 -4.91 -7.13 0.71
C ALA A 77 -3.44 -6.96 1.09
N ASP A 78 -2.91 -5.76 0.92
CA ASP A 78 -1.53 -5.46 1.30
C ASP A 78 -1.32 -5.64 2.81
N ARG A 79 -2.25 -5.11 3.61
CA ARG A 79 -2.21 -5.28 5.05
C ARG A 79 -2.24 -6.75 5.43
N ASP A 80 -3.13 -7.52 4.81
CA ASP A 80 -3.29 -8.93 5.14
C ASP A 80 -2.03 -9.71 4.79
N ARG A 81 -1.39 -9.42 3.66
CA ARG A 81 -0.13 -10.09 3.31
C ARG A 81 0.96 -9.78 4.33
N ARG A 82 1.07 -8.52 4.76
CA ARG A 82 2.08 -8.16 5.77
C ARG A 82 1.79 -8.83 7.10
N MET A 83 0.51 -8.94 7.45
CA MET A 83 0.11 -9.59 8.67
C MET A 83 0.46 -11.08 8.66
N ILE A 84 0.19 -11.76 7.55
CA ILE A 84 0.50 -13.19 7.41
C ILE A 84 2.02 -13.41 7.49
N ALA A 85 2.80 -12.58 6.79
CA ALA A 85 4.26 -12.69 6.83
C ALA A 85 4.79 -12.47 8.24
N ARG A 86 4.24 -11.48 8.95
CA ARG A 86 4.65 -11.18 10.32
C ARG A 86 4.29 -12.33 11.27
N TYR A 87 3.10 -12.91 11.06
CA TYR A 87 2.64 -14.06 11.86
C TYR A 87 3.62 -15.21 11.72
N GLU A 88 3.99 -15.54 10.48
CA GLU A 88 4.93 -16.63 10.23
C GLU A 88 6.29 -16.37 10.86
N ALA A 89 6.75 -15.13 10.80
CA ALA A 89 8.01 -14.75 11.43
C ALA A 89 7.94 -14.92 12.95
N LEU A 90 6.83 -14.54 13.57
CA LEU A 90 6.66 -14.68 15.01
C LEU A 90 6.64 -16.14 15.43
N LEU A 91 5.97 -16.99 14.66
CA LEU A 91 5.98 -18.44 14.95
C LEU A 91 7.38 -18.99 14.85
N ALA A 92 8.15 -18.55 13.85
CA ALA A 92 9.52 -18.98 13.67
C ALA A 92 10.42 -18.56 14.84
N GLU A 93 10.06 -17.45 15.49
CA GLU A 93 10.80 -16.96 16.67
C GLU A 93 10.42 -17.71 17.96
N GLY A 94 9.40 -18.56 17.89
CA GLY A 94 9.01 -19.38 19.04
C GLY A 94 7.72 -18.95 19.73
N TYR A 95 7.06 -17.90 19.23
CA TYR A 95 5.79 -17.49 19.81
C TYR A 95 4.71 -18.52 19.52
N SER A 96 3.78 -18.69 20.46
CA SER A 96 2.59 -19.51 20.22
C SER A 96 1.66 -18.78 19.25
N SER A 97 0.73 -19.52 18.64
CA SER A 97 -0.28 -18.91 17.78
C SER A 97 -1.02 -17.80 18.50
N ARG A 98 -1.45 -18.06 19.73
CA ARG A 98 -2.18 -17.07 20.52
C ARG A 98 -1.33 -15.84 20.81
N GLY A 99 -0.06 -16.06 21.16
CA GLY A 99 0.86 -14.96 21.44
C GLY A 99 1.12 -14.13 20.21
N ALA A 100 1.31 -14.78 19.05
CA ALA A 100 1.53 -14.09 17.80
C ALA A 100 0.30 -13.24 17.43
N VAL A 101 -0.90 -13.80 17.57
CA VAL A 101 -2.13 -13.05 17.28
C VAL A 101 -2.22 -11.81 18.17
N GLY A 102 -1.90 -11.94 19.46
CA GLY A 102 -1.93 -10.81 20.38
C GLY A 102 -0.98 -9.68 19.93
N ILE A 103 0.22 -10.04 19.48
CA ILE A 103 1.18 -9.07 18.99
C ILE A 103 0.64 -8.38 17.75
N LEU A 104 0.05 -9.14 16.83
CA LEU A 104 -0.48 -8.58 15.59
C LEU A 104 -1.64 -7.61 15.86
N VAL A 105 -2.49 -7.91 16.83
CA VAL A 105 -3.57 -7.01 17.22
C VAL A 105 -2.99 -5.65 17.63
N GLN A 106 -1.88 -5.66 18.37
CA GLN A 106 -1.24 -4.43 18.81
C GLN A 106 -0.60 -3.69 17.64
N GLU A 107 0.04 -4.41 16.73
CA GLU A 107 0.77 -3.80 15.62
C GLU A 107 -0.15 -3.25 14.54
N PHE A 108 -1.29 -3.89 14.31
CA PHE A 108 -2.18 -3.56 13.19
C PHE A 108 -3.49 -2.89 13.62
N ARG A 109 -3.52 -2.30 14.79
CA ARG A 109 -4.73 -1.61 15.28
C ARG A 109 -5.27 -0.60 14.26
N PRO A 110 -6.60 -0.42 14.21
CA PRO A 110 -7.62 -1.13 15.02
C PRO A 110 -8.07 -2.41 14.33
N ILE A 111 -7.95 -3.53 15.02
CA ILE A 111 -8.36 -4.82 14.48
C ILE A 111 -8.60 -5.75 15.68
N SER A 112 -9.55 -6.67 15.55
CA SER A 112 -9.86 -7.59 16.63
C SER A 112 -9.06 -8.89 16.51
N ASN A 113 -8.93 -9.61 17.63
CA ASN A 113 -8.32 -10.95 17.63
C ASN A 113 -8.97 -11.86 16.60
N ARG A 114 -10.29 -11.85 16.57
CA ARG A 114 -11.03 -12.73 15.67
C ARG A 114 -10.69 -12.46 14.21
N THR A 115 -10.59 -11.19 13.84
CA THR A 115 -10.26 -10.83 12.48
C THR A 115 -8.84 -11.24 12.14
N VAL A 116 -7.88 -11.02 13.06
CA VAL A 116 -6.50 -11.44 12.83
C VAL A 116 -6.43 -12.96 12.65
N GLU A 117 -7.11 -13.73 13.50
CA GLU A 117 -7.11 -15.19 13.38
C GLU A 117 -7.63 -15.65 12.03
N LYS A 118 -8.71 -15.00 11.57
CA LYS A 118 -9.29 -15.33 10.27
C LYS A 118 -8.32 -15.04 9.14
N ILE A 119 -7.60 -13.92 9.20
CA ILE A 119 -6.65 -13.53 8.17
C ILE A 119 -5.45 -14.46 8.14
N VAL A 120 -4.83 -14.71 9.29
CA VAL A 120 -3.58 -15.49 9.31
C VAL A 120 -3.80 -16.98 9.07
N ASN A 121 -5.02 -17.47 9.26
CA ASN A 121 -5.36 -18.86 8.97
C ASN A 121 -6.04 -19.02 7.61
N GLY A 122 -6.22 -17.94 6.87
CA GLY A 122 -6.84 -17.95 5.56
C GLY A 122 -5.81 -17.96 4.43
N PRO A 123 -6.29 -17.89 3.20
CA PRO A 123 -5.37 -17.84 2.05
C PRO A 123 -4.64 -16.52 1.96
N VAL A 124 -3.43 -16.55 1.42
CA VAL A 124 -2.65 -15.33 1.21
C VAL A 124 -3.27 -14.56 0.04
N PRO A 125 -3.60 -13.27 0.23
CA PRO A 125 -4.15 -12.46 -0.87
C PRO A 125 -3.14 -12.38 -2.02
N SER A 126 -3.65 -12.37 -3.26
CA SER A 126 -2.76 -12.26 -4.40
C SER A 126 -2.04 -10.93 -4.41
N ALA A 127 -0.82 -10.96 -4.93
CA ALA A 127 -0.03 -9.76 -5.09
C ALA A 127 -0.72 -8.85 -6.09
N ALA A 128 -0.31 -7.60 -6.13
CA ALA A 128 -0.88 -6.66 -7.09
C ALA A 128 -0.80 -7.25 -8.49
N PRO A 129 -1.84 -7.12 -9.19
CA PRO A 129 -1.87 -7.65 -10.54
C PRO A 129 -0.84 -6.98 -11.38
N GLU A 130 -0.26 -7.37 -11.24
CA GLU A 130 0.61 -6.68 -11.68
C GLU A 130 0.43 -6.70 -12.77
N MET A 131 0.19 -6.98 -12.19
CA MET A 131 0.02 -7.00 -12.48
C MET A 131 -0.72 -7.48 -13.14
N VAL A 132 -0.80 -7.76 -13.23
CA VAL A 132 -1.33 -8.08 -13.90
C VAL A 132 -1.66 -8.40 -14.46
N THR A 133 -1.68 -8.43 -14.68
CA THR A 133 -2.01 -8.75 -15.28
C THR A 133 -2.28 -9.13 -15.67
N GLN A 134 -2.33 -9.18 -15.76
CA GLN A 134 -2.64 -9.55 -16.04
C GLN A 134 -3.11 -9.90 -16.38
N GLY A 135 -3.17 -10.01 -16.49
CA GLY A 135 -3.75 -10.30 -16.84
C GLY A 135 -4.37 -10.52 -17.03
N SER A 136 -4.35 -10.56 -17.02
CA SER A 136 -5.03 -10.77 -17.18
C SER A 136 -5.66 -10.91 -17.31
N LEU A 137 -5.78 -10.87 -17.34
CA LEU A 137 -6.33 -10.96 -17.36
C LEU A 137 -6.80 -11.08 -17.76
N PHE A 138 -6.88 -10.98 -17.98
CA PHE A 138 -7.13 -11.00 -18.19
C PHE A 138 -7.33 -11.25 -18.39
#